data_4931e68b213a9cac8a50b08acc17b88c
#
_entry.id   4931e68b213a9cac8a50b08acc17b88c
#
_cell.length_a   1.000
_cell.length_b   1.000
_cell.length_c   1.000
_cell.angle_alpha   90.00
_cell.angle_beta   90.00
_cell.angle_gamma   90.00
#
_symmetry.space_group_name_H-M   'P 1'
#
loop_
_entity.id
_entity.type
_entity.pdbx_description
1 polymer ?
#
loop_
_entity_poly.entity_id
_entity_poly.type
_entity_poly.pdbx_seq_one_letter_code
_entity_poly.pdbx_strand_id
1 'polypeptide(L)'
;KWSPEVFGMLGGSEFFLNVFAGFLILSGIILDKMGIRFTLITSATTMVVGAALKYYALTPGFADTAFAGFLNSFITWVPASAKLAFVGFAIFGVGIEMAGITVSKTIVKWFKGKELALAMGLEMAIARLGVFAVFRLTPIFAENGGPSNSVFWGLLFLCIGFLTFLIFTFMDARLDKQIGANNLGEEPEEAFRISDLKKIITNPGFLAISGLCVLFYAAIFPFQKFATDMLASKLSLDIKTAAAYFSYFPIGAMILTPFMGAFLDFKGKGASMMLYGAILLTVSHLIFALTPNEIFTVPIALATIVILGTAFSLVPASMWPSIPKIVEDRYLGSAYGLIFYIQNIGLLLVPILIGWAVTQSNPGVAEQIAAGV
;
A
#
# COMPACT_ATOMS: atom_id res chain seq x y z
N LYS A 1 11.02 -0.68 22.27
CA LYS A 1 11.08 -1.50 21.05
C LYS A 1 9.82 -2.39 20.98
N TRP A 2 9.38 -2.77 19.80
CA TRP A 2 8.28 -3.71 19.58
C TRP A 2 8.83 -5.03 19.03
N SER A 3 8.19 -6.14 19.40
CA SER A 3 8.53 -7.45 18.83
C SER A 3 8.18 -7.51 17.35
N PRO A 4 8.79 -8.42 16.55
CA PRO A 4 8.42 -8.63 15.15
C PRO A 4 6.94 -8.95 14.96
N GLU A 5 6.33 -9.69 15.91
CA GLU A 5 4.90 -9.98 15.91
C GLU A 5 4.05 -8.73 16.06
N VAL A 6 4.36 -7.85 17.02
CA VAL A 6 3.68 -6.56 17.23
C VAL A 6 3.86 -5.66 16.00
N PHE A 7 5.04 -5.67 15.37
CA PHE A 7 5.30 -4.93 14.14
C PHE A 7 4.49 -5.48 12.96
N GLY A 8 4.36 -6.80 12.84
CA GLY A 8 3.49 -7.44 11.86
C GLY A 8 2.01 -7.07 12.04
N MET A 9 1.53 -7.03 13.29
CA MET A 9 0.18 -6.55 13.62
C MET A 9 -0.02 -5.09 13.22
N LEU A 10 0.96 -4.22 13.45
CA LEU A 10 0.92 -2.84 12.94
C LEU A 10 0.77 -2.85 11.43
N GLY A 11 1.58 -3.65 10.74
CA GLY A 11 1.54 -3.75 9.28
C GLY A 11 0.19 -4.18 8.72
N GLY A 12 -0.49 -5.09 9.41
CA GLY A 12 -1.85 -5.54 9.05
C GLY A 12 -2.93 -4.55 9.43
N SER A 13 -2.77 -3.81 10.54
CA SER A 13 -3.81 -2.91 11.06
C SER A 13 -4.23 -1.81 10.05
N GLU A 14 -3.37 -1.44 9.12
CA GLU A 14 -3.65 -0.54 8.01
C GLU A 14 -4.91 -0.94 7.21
N PHE A 15 -5.13 -2.24 7.05
CA PHE A 15 -6.22 -2.78 6.25
C PHE A 15 -7.41 -3.25 7.07
N PHE A 16 -7.33 -3.18 8.41
CA PHE A 16 -8.32 -3.74 9.31
C PHE A 16 -9.73 -3.19 9.09
N LEU A 17 -9.88 -1.88 9.06
CA LEU A 17 -11.19 -1.23 8.87
C LEU A 17 -11.72 -1.43 7.44
N ASN A 18 -10.85 -1.50 6.44
CA ASN A 18 -11.23 -1.75 5.05
C ASN A 18 -11.80 -3.15 4.88
N VAL A 19 -11.23 -4.15 5.57
CA VAL A 19 -11.69 -5.55 5.51
C VAL A 19 -12.92 -5.79 6.39
N PHE A 20 -12.85 -5.45 7.69
CA PHE A 20 -13.91 -5.83 8.63
C PHE A 20 -15.10 -4.86 8.67
N ALA A 21 -14.88 -3.58 8.44
CA ALA A 21 -15.96 -2.58 8.43
C ALA A 21 -16.38 -2.17 6.99
N GLY A 22 -15.78 -2.74 5.96
CA GLY A 22 -16.16 -2.48 4.57
C GLY A 22 -15.93 -1.03 4.13
N PHE A 23 -14.97 -0.32 4.74
CA PHE A 23 -14.74 1.10 4.43
C PHE A 23 -14.33 1.33 2.98
N LEU A 24 -13.74 0.35 2.30
CA LEU A 24 -13.43 0.48 0.87
C LEU A 24 -14.71 0.67 0.03
N ILE A 25 -15.78 -0.10 0.33
CA ILE A 25 -17.09 0.03 -0.34
C ILE A 25 -17.75 1.36 0.04
N LEU A 26 -17.69 1.72 1.33
CA LEU A 26 -18.22 2.99 1.81
C LEU A 26 -17.53 4.18 1.16
N SER A 27 -16.23 4.10 0.92
CA SER A 27 -15.44 5.13 0.25
C SER A 27 -15.92 5.38 -1.19
N GLY A 28 -16.24 4.33 -1.93
CA GLY A 28 -16.85 4.44 -3.26
C GLY A 28 -18.22 5.13 -3.21
N ILE A 29 -19.08 4.72 -2.28
CA ILE A 29 -20.41 5.34 -2.08
C ILE A 29 -20.30 6.82 -1.70
N ILE A 30 -19.35 7.17 -0.84
CA ILE A 30 -19.08 8.57 -0.45
C ILE A 30 -18.64 9.36 -1.68
N LEU A 31 -17.72 8.81 -2.48
CA LEU A 31 -17.24 9.46 -3.71
C LEU A 31 -18.37 9.72 -4.71
N ASP A 32 -19.26 8.76 -4.90
CA ASP A 32 -20.36 8.90 -5.86
C ASP A 32 -21.45 9.88 -5.37
N LYS A 33 -21.75 9.88 -4.06
CA LYS A 33 -22.81 10.73 -3.50
C LYS A 33 -22.35 12.15 -3.15
N MET A 34 -21.11 12.30 -2.65
CA MET A 34 -20.61 13.56 -2.12
C MET A 34 -19.56 14.22 -3.02
N GLY A 35 -19.11 13.51 -4.04
CA GLY A 35 -18.21 14.02 -5.08
C GLY A 35 -16.74 14.08 -4.65
N ILE A 36 -15.90 14.38 -5.65
CA ILE A 36 -14.41 14.35 -5.55
C ILE A 36 -13.89 15.23 -4.43
N ARG A 37 -14.34 16.46 -4.33
CA ARG A 37 -13.81 17.47 -3.36
C ARG A 37 -14.02 17.04 -1.91
N PHE A 38 -15.24 16.63 -1.56
CA PHE A 38 -15.55 16.16 -0.21
C PHE A 38 -14.74 14.93 0.14
N THR A 39 -14.64 13.98 -0.79
CA THR A 39 -13.95 12.70 -0.56
C THR A 39 -12.44 12.91 -0.41
N LEU A 40 -11.81 13.79 -1.20
CA LEU A 40 -10.39 14.14 -1.04
C LEU A 40 -10.08 14.78 0.31
N ILE A 41 -10.90 15.75 0.74
CA ILE A 41 -10.72 16.41 2.05
C ILE A 41 -10.89 15.39 3.18
N THR A 42 -11.91 14.55 3.10
CA THR A 42 -12.17 13.51 4.11
C THR A 42 -11.03 12.50 4.15
N SER A 43 -10.54 12.04 3.01
CA SER A 43 -9.42 11.10 2.94
C SER A 43 -8.14 11.69 3.54
N ALA A 44 -7.78 12.92 3.17
CA ALA A 44 -6.61 13.60 3.69
C ALA A 44 -6.72 13.85 5.20
N THR A 45 -7.89 14.28 5.68
CA THR A 45 -8.15 14.46 7.13
C THR A 45 -7.98 13.15 7.87
N THR A 46 -8.54 12.06 7.35
CA THR A 46 -8.44 10.72 7.94
C THR A 46 -6.98 10.25 7.99
N MET A 47 -6.21 10.46 6.91
CA MET A 47 -4.78 10.14 6.88
C MET A 47 -3.98 10.95 7.91
N VAL A 48 -4.20 12.27 7.99
CA VAL A 48 -3.50 13.14 8.93
C VAL A 48 -3.84 12.76 10.37
N VAL A 49 -5.11 12.53 10.70
CA VAL A 49 -5.54 12.09 12.04
C VAL A 49 -4.92 10.75 12.40
N GLY A 50 -4.97 9.77 11.50
CA GLY A 50 -4.38 8.47 11.73
C GLY A 50 -2.85 8.52 11.94
N ALA A 51 -2.14 9.30 11.13
CA ALA A 51 -0.70 9.52 11.29
C ALA A 51 -0.36 10.29 12.57
N ALA A 52 -1.17 11.28 12.96
CA ALA A 52 -1.00 12.03 14.21
C ALA A 52 -1.18 11.12 15.45
N LEU A 53 -2.18 10.24 15.44
CA LEU A 53 -2.36 9.24 16.50
C LEU A 53 -1.17 8.27 16.56
N LYS A 54 -0.66 7.81 15.42
CA LYS A 54 0.52 6.95 15.37
C LYS A 54 1.76 7.68 15.88
N TYR A 55 1.95 8.95 15.52
CA TYR A 55 3.03 9.77 16.05
C TYR A 55 2.92 9.93 17.56
N TYR A 56 1.76 10.35 18.06
CA TYR A 56 1.51 10.56 19.48
C TYR A 56 1.77 9.30 20.31
N ALA A 57 1.35 8.14 19.79
CA ALA A 57 1.61 6.84 20.42
C ALA A 57 3.10 6.54 20.67
N LEU A 58 3.99 7.13 19.86
CA LEU A 58 5.44 6.92 19.96
C LEU A 58 6.16 8.02 20.76
N THR A 59 5.44 9.02 21.27
CA THR A 59 6.03 10.09 22.08
C THR A 59 6.16 9.67 23.55
N PRO A 60 7.19 10.15 24.29
CA PRO A 60 7.29 9.96 25.71
C PRO A 60 6.05 10.45 26.48
N GLY A 61 5.48 11.58 26.07
CA GLY A 61 4.31 12.17 26.69
C GLY A 61 3.07 11.27 26.69
N PHE A 62 2.94 10.33 25.73
CA PHE A 62 1.87 9.34 25.77
C PHE A 62 2.11 8.28 26.84
N ALA A 63 3.35 7.82 27.02
CA ALA A 63 3.70 6.74 27.95
C ALA A 63 3.31 7.07 29.40
N ASP A 64 3.35 8.35 29.78
CA ASP A 64 3.07 8.82 31.13
C ASP A 64 1.57 9.10 31.39
N THR A 65 0.70 8.85 30.40
CA THR A 65 -0.74 9.12 30.54
C THR A 65 -1.49 8.00 31.26
N ALA A 66 -2.55 8.35 31.99
CA ALA A 66 -3.50 7.38 32.57
C ALA A 66 -4.11 6.48 31.49
N PHE A 67 -4.28 7.01 30.25
CA PHE A 67 -4.79 6.25 29.12
C PHE A 67 -3.81 5.15 28.68
N ALA A 68 -2.52 5.41 28.65
CA ALA A 68 -1.51 4.39 28.40
C ALA A 68 -1.53 3.30 29.48
N GLY A 69 -1.69 3.70 30.76
CA GLY A 69 -1.89 2.76 31.87
C GLY A 69 -3.12 1.87 31.67
N PHE A 70 -4.25 2.44 31.28
CA PHE A 70 -5.45 1.67 30.92
C PHE A 70 -5.21 0.71 29.75
N LEU A 71 -4.58 1.15 28.68
CA LEU A 71 -4.26 0.29 27.54
C LEU A 71 -3.32 -0.87 27.92
N ASN A 72 -2.42 -0.67 28.87
CA ASN A 72 -1.53 -1.74 29.36
C ASN A 72 -2.23 -2.74 30.28
N SER A 73 -3.44 -2.45 30.79
CA SER A 73 -4.17 -3.35 31.70
C SER A 73 -4.75 -4.59 31.01
N PHE A 74 -4.88 -4.61 29.69
CA PHE A 74 -5.38 -5.74 28.91
C PHE A 74 -4.42 -6.08 27.76
N ILE A 75 -4.39 -7.35 27.34
CA ILE A 75 -3.46 -7.88 26.31
C ILE A 75 -2.04 -7.37 26.61
N THR A 76 -1.50 -7.72 27.76
CA THR A 76 -0.29 -7.14 28.35
C THR A 76 0.98 -7.35 27.52
N TRP A 77 0.99 -8.35 26.64
CA TRP A 77 2.11 -8.59 25.72
C TRP A 77 2.20 -7.60 24.55
N VAL A 78 1.12 -6.82 24.29
CA VAL A 78 1.12 -5.72 23.31
C VAL A 78 1.25 -4.38 24.06
N PRO A 79 2.32 -3.61 23.86
CA PRO A 79 2.49 -2.32 24.51
C PRO A 79 1.36 -1.32 24.18
N ALA A 80 1.03 -0.44 25.10
CA ALA A 80 0.02 0.61 24.89
C ALA A 80 0.30 1.47 23.67
N SER A 81 1.58 1.79 23.43
CA SER A 81 2.02 2.53 22.24
C SER A 81 1.69 1.81 20.93
N ALA A 82 1.83 0.48 20.90
CA ALA A 82 1.46 -0.30 19.73
C ALA A 82 -0.06 -0.31 19.51
N LYS A 83 -0.86 -0.51 20.57
CA LYS A 83 -2.33 -0.50 20.49
C LYS A 83 -2.87 0.81 19.92
N LEU A 84 -2.38 1.94 20.42
CA LEU A 84 -2.79 3.24 19.89
C LEU A 84 -2.29 3.46 18.46
N ALA A 85 -1.07 3.02 18.14
CA ALA A 85 -0.54 3.08 16.79
C ALA A 85 -1.34 2.20 15.80
N PHE A 86 -1.87 1.03 16.23
CA PHE A 86 -2.75 0.19 15.40
C PHE A 86 -4.05 0.93 15.04
N VAL A 87 -4.67 1.59 16.00
CA VAL A 87 -5.86 2.41 15.77
C VAL A 87 -5.54 3.54 14.80
N GLY A 88 -4.45 4.27 15.04
CA GLY A 88 -4.02 5.34 14.14
C GLY A 88 -3.75 4.84 12.72
N PHE A 89 -3.10 3.67 12.57
CA PHE A 89 -2.78 3.14 11.26
C PHE A 89 -4.00 2.54 10.55
N ALA A 90 -4.97 2.00 11.28
CA ALA A 90 -6.25 1.56 10.71
C ALA A 90 -7.06 2.74 10.16
N ILE A 91 -7.11 3.87 10.90
CA ILE A 91 -7.74 5.10 10.43
C ILE A 91 -7.01 5.65 9.19
N PHE A 92 -5.67 5.68 9.22
CA PHE A 92 -4.84 6.08 8.09
C PHE A 92 -5.11 5.24 6.84
N GLY A 93 -5.24 3.91 6.99
CA GLY A 93 -5.53 2.99 5.90
C GLY A 93 -6.87 3.25 5.20
N VAL A 94 -7.91 3.66 5.94
CA VAL A 94 -9.18 4.11 5.33
C VAL A 94 -8.94 5.33 4.45
N GLY A 95 -8.15 6.30 4.93
CA GLY A 95 -7.82 7.50 4.17
C GLY A 95 -7.05 7.20 2.88
N ILE A 96 -6.07 6.28 2.92
CA ILE A 96 -5.30 5.89 1.73
C ILE A 96 -6.19 5.28 0.65
N GLU A 97 -7.03 4.31 1.00
CA GLU A 97 -7.90 3.64 0.03
C GLU A 97 -8.92 4.64 -0.57
N MET A 98 -9.48 5.50 0.27
CA MET A 98 -10.36 6.58 -0.18
C MET A 98 -9.63 7.56 -1.12
N ALA A 99 -8.38 7.93 -0.82
CA ALA A 99 -7.58 8.79 -1.67
C ALA A 99 -7.31 8.14 -3.03
N GLY A 100 -6.92 6.87 -3.05
CA GLY A 100 -6.56 6.14 -4.27
C GLY A 100 -7.69 6.14 -5.30
N ILE A 101 -8.91 5.74 -4.90
CA ILE A 101 -10.06 5.75 -5.81
C ILE A 101 -10.45 7.16 -6.25
N THR A 102 -10.30 8.16 -5.37
CA THR A 102 -10.69 9.53 -5.66
C THR A 102 -9.70 10.23 -6.58
N VAL A 103 -8.39 10.00 -6.39
CA VAL A 103 -7.33 10.55 -7.27
C VAL A 103 -7.49 10.00 -8.67
N SER A 104 -7.70 8.70 -8.84
CA SER A 104 -7.93 8.07 -10.15
C SER A 104 -9.15 8.68 -10.86
N LYS A 105 -10.29 8.85 -10.15
CA LYS A 105 -11.48 9.50 -10.71
C LYS A 105 -11.22 10.98 -11.06
N THR A 106 -10.42 11.67 -10.25
CA THR A 106 -9.99 13.04 -10.51
C THR A 106 -9.17 13.16 -11.79
N ILE A 107 -8.19 12.26 -11.99
CA ILE A 107 -7.35 12.24 -13.19
C ILE A 107 -8.22 12.02 -14.44
N VAL A 108 -9.14 11.07 -14.38
CA VAL A 108 -10.09 10.83 -15.49
C VAL A 108 -10.90 12.09 -15.80
N LYS A 109 -11.44 12.77 -14.78
CA LYS A 109 -12.21 14.01 -14.96
C LYS A 109 -11.40 15.12 -15.64
N TRP A 110 -10.14 15.32 -15.21
CA TRP A 110 -9.32 16.44 -15.66
C TRP A 110 -8.66 16.20 -17.04
N PHE A 111 -8.38 14.95 -17.38
CA PHE A 111 -7.67 14.54 -18.59
C PHE A 111 -8.54 13.77 -19.59
N LYS A 112 -9.87 13.83 -19.45
CA LYS A 112 -10.82 13.16 -20.37
C LYS A 112 -10.57 13.62 -21.81
N GLY A 113 -10.29 12.64 -22.69
CA GLY A 113 -10.07 12.88 -24.10
C GLY A 113 -8.68 13.38 -24.51
N LYS A 114 -7.79 13.69 -23.55
CA LYS A 114 -6.40 14.12 -23.82
C LYS A 114 -5.47 13.65 -22.71
N GLU A 115 -4.36 13.03 -23.10
CA GLU A 115 -3.22 12.74 -22.22
C GLU A 115 -3.53 11.91 -20.96
N LEU A 116 -4.69 11.23 -20.91
CA LEU A 116 -5.12 10.45 -19.73
C LEU A 116 -4.10 9.37 -19.34
N ALA A 117 -3.58 8.64 -20.34
CA ALA A 117 -2.59 7.60 -20.08
C ALA A 117 -1.28 8.17 -19.52
N LEU A 118 -0.85 9.35 -20.00
CA LEU A 118 0.32 10.05 -19.46
C LEU A 118 0.09 10.49 -18.00
N ALA A 119 -1.07 11.06 -17.69
CA ALA A 119 -1.40 11.51 -16.34
C ALA A 119 -1.45 10.34 -15.35
N MET A 120 -2.07 9.22 -15.71
CA MET A 120 -2.08 8.00 -14.89
C MET A 120 -0.67 7.38 -14.75
N GLY A 121 0.11 7.40 -15.82
CA GLY A 121 1.51 6.95 -15.77
C GLY A 121 2.37 7.80 -14.83
N LEU A 122 2.19 9.12 -14.83
CA LEU A 122 2.87 10.04 -13.91
C LEU A 122 2.43 9.82 -12.45
N GLU A 123 1.15 9.61 -12.18
CA GLU A 123 0.65 9.24 -10.85
C GLU A 123 1.39 8.02 -10.31
N MET A 124 1.43 6.95 -11.09
CA MET A 124 2.13 5.71 -10.71
C MET A 124 3.62 5.94 -10.48
N ALA A 125 4.28 6.72 -11.35
CA ALA A 125 5.70 7.02 -11.21
C ALA A 125 6.00 7.83 -9.94
N ILE A 126 5.19 8.85 -9.63
CA ILE A 126 5.33 9.66 -8.41
C ILE A 126 5.08 8.80 -7.17
N ALA A 127 4.09 7.90 -7.20
CA ALA A 127 3.87 6.96 -6.09
C ALA A 127 5.10 6.08 -5.82
N ARG A 128 5.76 5.54 -6.87
CA ARG A 128 6.99 4.75 -6.73
C ARG A 128 8.17 5.59 -6.23
N LEU A 129 8.28 6.84 -6.68
CA LEU A 129 9.26 7.78 -6.17
C LEU A 129 9.06 8.07 -4.67
N GLY A 130 7.80 8.17 -4.22
CA GLY A 130 7.45 8.27 -2.81
C GLY A 130 7.95 7.07 -2.00
N VAL A 131 7.73 5.85 -2.48
CA VAL A 131 8.24 4.62 -1.83
C VAL A 131 9.78 4.60 -1.78
N PHE A 132 10.45 5.00 -2.87
CA PHE A 132 11.90 5.16 -2.87
C PHE A 132 12.37 6.16 -1.80
N ALA A 133 11.71 7.32 -1.71
CA ALA A 133 12.02 8.33 -0.72
C ALA A 133 11.86 7.81 0.72
N VAL A 134 10.83 7.00 1.00
CA VAL A 134 10.64 6.37 2.32
C VAL A 134 11.84 5.52 2.69
N PHE A 135 12.31 4.62 1.82
CA PHE A 135 13.47 3.78 2.12
C PHE A 135 14.77 4.59 2.33
N ARG A 136 14.91 5.72 1.65
CA ARG A 136 16.10 6.59 1.78
C ARG A 136 16.05 7.50 2.98
N LEU A 137 14.92 8.11 3.27
CA LEU A 137 14.80 9.20 4.25
C LEU A 137 14.44 8.69 5.66
N THR A 138 13.65 7.60 5.78
CA THR A 138 13.22 7.10 7.08
C THR A 138 14.39 6.79 8.03
N PRO A 139 15.45 6.08 7.61
CA PRO A 139 16.61 5.85 8.49
C PRO A 139 17.32 7.13 8.89
N ILE A 140 17.46 8.10 7.96
CA ILE A 140 18.10 9.40 8.23
C ILE A 140 17.29 10.18 9.28
N PHE A 141 15.98 10.19 9.18
CA PHE A 141 15.12 10.85 10.17
C PHE A 141 15.15 10.12 11.52
N ALA A 142 15.32 8.80 11.53
CA ALA A 142 15.41 8.02 12.75
C ALA A 142 16.72 8.26 13.51
N GLU A 143 17.83 8.59 12.84
CA GLU A 143 19.11 8.88 13.48
C GLU A 143 19.02 10.03 14.51
N ASN A 144 18.18 11.04 14.28
CA ASN A 144 18.08 12.25 15.08
C ASN A 144 16.87 12.29 16.05
N GLY A 145 16.28 11.16 16.41
CA GLY A 145 15.14 11.17 17.33
C GLY A 145 14.36 9.85 17.34
N GLY A 146 14.95 8.79 16.81
CA GLY A 146 14.34 7.47 16.78
C GLY A 146 13.14 7.34 15.83
N PRO A 147 12.38 6.25 15.95
CA PRO A 147 11.23 5.98 15.07
C PRO A 147 10.14 7.06 15.12
N SER A 148 9.95 7.73 16.27
CA SER A 148 8.97 8.82 16.42
C SER A 148 9.27 9.99 15.48
N ASN A 149 10.56 10.33 15.29
CA ASN A 149 10.96 11.40 14.38
C ASN A 149 10.66 11.06 12.91
N SER A 150 10.87 9.81 12.50
CA SER A 150 10.50 9.37 11.14
C SER A 150 8.98 9.48 10.90
N VAL A 151 8.17 9.11 11.89
CA VAL A 151 6.70 9.25 11.80
C VAL A 151 6.28 10.72 11.80
N PHE A 152 6.97 11.58 12.54
CA PHE A 152 6.73 13.04 12.53
C PHE A 152 6.95 13.63 11.13
N TRP A 153 8.06 13.32 10.48
CA TRP A 153 8.31 13.80 9.12
C TRP A 153 7.28 13.28 8.12
N GLY A 154 6.85 12.01 8.27
CA GLY A 154 5.75 11.46 7.47
C GLY A 154 4.44 12.23 7.69
N LEU A 155 4.09 12.57 8.94
CA LEU A 155 2.94 13.40 9.27
C LEU A 155 3.05 14.80 8.66
N LEU A 156 4.23 15.41 8.70
CA LEU A 156 4.47 16.72 8.09
C LEU A 156 4.23 16.70 6.57
N PHE A 157 4.74 15.69 5.87
CA PHE A 157 4.47 15.52 4.44
C PHE A 157 2.98 15.31 4.14
N LEU A 158 2.26 14.58 4.99
CA LEU A 158 0.81 14.44 4.86
C LEU A 158 0.06 15.77 5.08
N CYS A 159 0.50 16.58 6.02
CA CYS A 159 -0.07 17.92 6.21
C CYS A 159 0.16 18.82 4.97
N ILE A 160 1.33 18.75 4.35
CA ILE A 160 1.61 19.45 3.08
C ILE A 160 0.70 18.92 1.97
N GLY A 161 0.54 17.60 1.87
CA GLY A 161 -0.39 16.96 0.93
C GLY A 161 -1.84 17.39 1.16
N PHE A 162 -2.27 17.49 2.41
CA PHE A 162 -3.60 18.00 2.78
C PHE A 162 -3.81 19.44 2.31
N LEU A 163 -2.83 20.32 2.54
CA LEU A 163 -2.89 21.70 2.04
C LEU A 163 -2.97 21.75 0.50
N THR A 164 -2.25 20.86 -0.17
CA THR A 164 -2.32 20.71 -1.63
C THR A 164 -3.72 20.30 -2.09
N PHE A 165 -4.37 19.37 -1.39
CA PHE A 165 -5.76 19.00 -1.68
C PHE A 165 -6.74 20.14 -1.44
N LEU A 166 -6.54 20.95 -0.41
CA LEU A 166 -7.36 22.16 -0.21
C LEU A 166 -7.23 23.12 -1.39
N ILE A 167 -6.01 23.38 -1.86
CA ILE A 167 -5.77 24.24 -3.05
C ILE A 167 -6.45 23.61 -4.28
N PHE A 168 -6.29 22.28 -4.46
CA PHE A 168 -6.91 21.57 -5.57
C PHE A 168 -8.44 21.71 -5.58
N THR A 169 -9.12 21.69 -4.42
CA THR A 169 -10.58 21.84 -4.37
C THR A 169 -11.07 23.17 -4.94
N PHE A 170 -10.30 24.25 -4.78
CA PHE A 170 -10.60 25.53 -5.42
C PHE A 170 -10.42 25.48 -6.94
N MET A 171 -9.39 24.76 -7.42
CA MET A 171 -9.15 24.58 -8.85
C MET A 171 -10.26 23.72 -9.47
N ASP A 172 -10.63 22.61 -8.83
CA ASP A 172 -11.69 21.72 -9.31
C ASP A 172 -13.06 22.42 -9.33
N ALA A 173 -13.34 23.28 -8.34
CA ALA A 173 -14.57 24.10 -8.35
C ALA A 173 -14.61 25.11 -9.51
N ARG A 174 -13.45 25.62 -9.95
CA ARG A 174 -13.37 26.49 -11.14
C ARG A 174 -13.57 25.68 -12.42
N LEU A 175 -13.00 24.48 -12.48
CA LEU A 175 -13.18 23.57 -13.62
C LEU A 175 -14.67 23.22 -13.79
N ASP A 176 -15.39 22.86 -12.72
CA ASP A 176 -16.83 22.56 -12.79
C ASP A 176 -17.65 23.72 -13.33
N LYS A 177 -17.32 24.95 -12.96
CA LYS A 177 -17.98 26.13 -13.54
C LYS A 177 -17.72 26.31 -15.03
N GLN A 178 -16.54 25.92 -15.51
CA GLN A 178 -16.18 25.99 -16.92
C GLN A 178 -16.84 24.86 -17.73
N ILE A 179 -16.88 23.64 -17.18
CA ILE A 179 -17.49 22.47 -17.82
C ILE A 179 -19.02 22.56 -17.79
N GLY A 180 -19.61 22.98 -16.67
CA GLY A 180 -21.06 23.11 -16.49
C GLY A 180 -21.71 24.10 -17.42
N ALA A 181 -20.93 25.01 -18.05
CA ALA A 181 -21.37 25.86 -19.13
C ALA A 181 -21.47 25.13 -20.48
N ASN A 182 -20.86 23.94 -20.61
CA ASN A 182 -20.68 23.24 -21.91
C ASN A 182 -21.28 21.83 -21.98
N ASN A 183 -21.68 21.19 -20.84
CA ASN A 183 -22.14 19.79 -20.83
C ASN A 183 -23.54 19.63 -20.20
N LEU A 184 -24.49 19.44 -21.06
CA LEU A 184 -25.79 18.82 -20.77
C LEU A 184 -25.73 17.40 -21.34
N GLY A 185 -25.47 16.38 -20.50
CA GLY A 185 -25.67 14.99 -20.88
C GLY A 185 -24.50 14.03 -20.68
N GLU A 186 -24.01 13.84 -19.47
CA GLU A 186 -23.28 12.60 -19.12
C GLU A 186 -24.28 11.62 -18.49
N GLU A 187 -24.35 10.39 -19.04
CA GLU A 187 -25.08 9.31 -18.39
C GLU A 187 -24.41 9.00 -17.04
N PRO A 188 -25.19 8.82 -15.96
CA PRO A 188 -24.63 8.46 -14.65
C PRO A 188 -23.88 7.13 -14.77
N GLU A 189 -22.62 7.07 -14.32
CA GLU A 189 -21.95 5.79 -14.11
C GLU A 189 -22.84 4.90 -13.23
N GLU A 190 -23.15 3.68 -13.68
CA GLU A 190 -23.98 2.76 -12.91
C GLU A 190 -23.31 2.45 -11.56
N ALA A 191 -23.99 2.82 -10.47
CA ALA A 191 -23.50 2.58 -9.11
C ALA A 191 -23.38 1.07 -8.82
N PHE A 192 -22.39 0.71 -8.02
CA PHE A 192 -22.17 -0.64 -7.50
C PHE A 192 -23.49 -1.27 -6.98
N ARG A 193 -23.82 -2.47 -7.48
CA ARG A 193 -24.98 -3.26 -7.04
C ARG A 193 -24.52 -4.60 -6.47
N ILE A 194 -24.96 -4.92 -5.26
CA ILE A 194 -24.65 -6.20 -4.60
C ILE A 194 -25.13 -7.41 -5.43
N SER A 195 -26.22 -7.25 -6.22
CA SER A 195 -26.71 -8.28 -7.13
C SER A 195 -25.72 -8.70 -8.22
N ASP A 196 -24.82 -7.80 -8.59
CA ASP A 196 -23.84 -8.02 -9.68
C ASP A 196 -22.68 -8.89 -9.21
N LEU A 197 -22.40 -8.90 -7.91
CA LEU A 197 -21.36 -9.74 -7.31
C LEU A 197 -21.49 -11.22 -7.69
N LYS A 198 -22.71 -11.76 -7.71
CA LYS A 198 -22.92 -13.17 -8.03
C LYS A 198 -22.41 -13.55 -9.43
N LYS A 199 -22.61 -12.68 -10.42
CA LYS A 199 -22.14 -12.93 -11.79
C LYS A 199 -20.62 -12.84 -11.88
N ILE A 200 -20.03 -11.89 -11.15
CA ILE A 200 -18.58 -11.69 -11.12
C ILE A 200 -17.87 -12.88 -10.47
N ILE A 201 -18.32 -13.31 -9.28
CA ILE A 201 -17.69 -14.41 -8.53
C ILE A 201 -17.90 -15.80 -9.15
N THR A 202 -18.81 -15.94 -10.09
CA THR A 202 -18.98 -17.20 -10.84
C THR A 202 -18.10 -17.26 -12.09
N ASN A 203 -17.44 -16.18 -12.49
CA ASN A 203 -16.53 -16.15 -13.62
C ASN A 203 -15.16 -16.75 -13.24
N PRO A 204 -14.73 -17.90 -13.81
CA PRO A 204 -13.48 -18.54 -13.43
C PRO A 204 -12.24 -17.69 -13.78
N GLY A 205 -12.28 -16.88 -14.84
CA GLY A 205 -11.21 -15.94 -15.19
C GLY A 205 -11.07 -14.85 -14.14
N PHE A 206 -12.17 -14.33 -13.63
CA PHE A 206 -12.18 -13.35 -12.56
C PHE A 206 -11.61 -13.95 -11.25
N LEU A 207 -12.01 -15.17 -10.88
CA LEU A 207 -11.46 -15.84 -9.69
C LEU A 207 -9.97 -16.09 -9.81
N ALA A 208 -9.48 -16.51 -10.99
CA ALA A 208 -8.05 -16.71 -11.22
C ALA A 208 -7.25 -15.40 -11.08
N ILE A 209 -7.75 -14.29 -11.65
CA ILE A 209 -7.11 -12.97 -11.53
C ILE A 209 -7.17 -12.48 -10.09
N SER A 210 -8.30 -12.64 -9.39
CA SER A 210 -8.42 -12.25 -7.97
C SER A 210 -7.48 -13.06 -7.08
N GLY A 211 -7.37 -14.37 -7.31
CA GLY A 211 -6.40 -15.24 -6.63
C GLY A 211 -4.95 -14.81 -6.88
N LEU A 212 -4.60 -14.52 -8.13
CA LEU A 212 -3.28 -13.97 -8.46
C LEU A 212 -3.04 -12.62 -7.76
N CYS A 213 -4.03 -11.74 -7.76
CA CYS A 213 -3.94 -10.42 -7.15
C CYS A 213 -3.62 -10.54 -5.66
N VAL A 214 -4.43 -11.27 -4.89
CA VAL A 214 -4.21 -11.40 -3.44
C VAL A 214 -2.86 -12.04 -3.12
N LEU A 215 -2.49 -13.12 -3.80
CA LEU A 215 -1.23 -13.83 -3.54
C LEU A 215 -0.02 -12.98 -3.93
N PHE A 216 -0.07 -12.32 -5.08
CA PHE A 216 1.01 -11.48 -5.58
C PHE A 216 1.26 -10.26 -4.68
N TYR A 217 0.20 -9.51 -4.38
CA TYR A 217 0.35 -8.31 -3.54
C TYR A 217 0.66 -8.66 -2.08
N ALA A 218 0.10 -9.75 -1.55
CA ALA A 218 0.42 -10.25 -0.22
C ALA A 218 1.87 -10.78 -0.08
N ALA A 219 2.48 -11.24 -1.18
CA ALA A 219 3.90 -11.59 -1.17
C ALA A 219 4.81 -10.35 -1.19
N ILE A 220 4.42 -9.27 -1.84
CA ILE A 220 5.29 -8.10 -2.04
C ILE A 220 5.16 -7.07 -0.93
N PHE A 221 3.97 -6.54 -0.66
CA PHE A 221 3.81 -5.41 0.25
C PHE A 221 4.16 -5.73 1.71
N PRO A 222 3.73 -6.87 2.28
CA PRO A 222 4.19 -7.29 3.59
C PRO A 222 5.71 -7.53 3.63
N PHE A 223 6.27 -8.16 2.60
CA PHE A 223 7.71 -8.38 2.50
C PHE A 223 8.49 -7.05 2.55
N GLN A 224 8.04 -6.00 1.86
CA GLN A 224 8.68 -4.68 1.89
C GLN A 224 8.80 -4.12 3.31
N LYS A 225 7.84 -4.42 4.21
CA LYS A 225 7.85 -3.95 5.60
C LYS A 225 8.99 -4.58 6.42
N PHE A 226 9.43 -5.79 6.05
CA PHE A 226 10.49 -6.54 6.73
C PHE A 226 11.80 -6.61 5.94
N ALA A 227 11.81 -6.16 4.68
CA ALA A 227 12.92 -6.35 3.76
C ALA A 227 14.22 -5.67 4.21
N THR A 228 14.12 -4.48 4.80
CA THR A 228 15.29 -3.76 5.31
C THR A 228 15.97 -4.53 6.45
N ASP A 229 15.19 -5.01 7.43
CA ASP A 229 15.72 -5.78 8.56
C ASP A 229 16.30 -7.12 8.09
N MET A 230 15.64 -7.78 7.14
CA MET A 230 16.14 -9.01 6.52
C MET A 230 17.51 -8.78 5.84
N LEU A 231 17.63 -7.74 5.03
CA LEU A 231 18.90 -7.42 4.35
C LEU A 231 20.00 -7.03 5.34
N ALA A 232 19.67 -6.23 6.36
CA ALA A 232 20.59 -5.85 7.41
C ALA A 232 21.13 -7.09 8.13
N SER A 233 20.26 -8.02 8.51
CA SER A 233 20.63 -9.25 9.19
C SER A 233 21.44 -10.20 8.30
N LYS A 234 20.99 -10.45 7.06
CA LYS A 234 21.66 -11.40 6.14
C LYS A 234 23.04 -10.93 5.68
N LEU A 235 23.21 -9.61 5.50
CA LEU A 235 24.44 -9.02 4.97
C LEU A 235 25.30 -8.36 6.06
N SER A 236 24.87 -8.43 7.34
CA SER A 236 25.52 -7.74 8.46
C SER A 236 25.74 -6.25 8.19
N LEU A 237 24.71 -5.59 7.62
CA LEU A 237 24.73 -4.17 7.27
C LEU A 237 24.01 -3.33 8.32
N ASP A 238 24.37 -2.07 8.41
CA ASP A 238 23.54 -1.09 9.10
C ASP A 238 22.21 -0.87 8.37
N ILE A 239 21.18 -0.48 9.13
CA ILE A 239 19.80 -0.31 8.61
C ILE A 239 19.73 0.70 7.47
N LYS A 240 20.52 1.77 7.52
CA LYS A 240 20.54 2.83 6.49
C LYS A 240 21.06 2.30 5.15
N THR A 241 22.15 1.54 5.18
CA THR A 241 22.72 0.89 3.99
C THR A 241 21.76 -0.18 3.43
N ALA A 242 21.17 -1.01 4.29
CA ALA A 242 20.20 -2.02 3.88
C ALA A 242 18.95 -1.39 3.22
N ALA A 243 18.40 -0.33 3.82
CA ALA A 243 17.30 0.43 3.26
C ALA A 243 17.67 1.10 1.92
N ALA A 244 18.89 1.60 1.83
CA ALA A 244 19.42 2.18 0.59
C ALA A 244 19.46 1.15 -0.55
N TYR A 245 19.91 -0.07 -0.29
CA TYR A 245 19.89 -1.14 -1.29
C TYR A 245 18.47 -1.55 -1.67
N PHE A 246 17.57 -1.72 -0.70
CA PHE A 246 16.20 -2.09 -1.02
C PHE A 246 15.44 -0.99 -1.76
N SER A 247 15.84 0.27 -1.64
CA SER A 247 15.24 1.39 -2.39
C SER A 247 15.34 1.25 -3.92
N TYR A 248 16.25 0.42 -4.44
CA TYR A 248 16.32 0.13 -5.88
C TYR A 248 15.11 -0.65 -6.41
N PHE A 249 14.38 -1.36 -5.54
CA PHE A 249 13.16 -2.07 -5.92
C PHE A 249 12.08 -1.14 -6.51
N PRO A 250 11.61 -0.09 -5.80
CA PRO A 250 10.58 0.81 -6.36
C PRO A 250 11.06 1.61 -7.58
N ILE A 251 12.34 1.97 -7.64
CA ILE A 251 12.91 2.67 -8.81
C ILE A 251 12.94 1.74 -10.03
N GLY A 252 13.39 0.50 -9.86
CA GLY A 252 13.36 -0.49 -10.93
C GLY A 252 11.94 -0.71 -11.46
N ALA A 253 10.97 -0.87 -10.56
CA ALA A 253 9.57 -1.00 -10.94
C ALA A 253 9.03 0.24 -11.68
N MET A 254 9.37 1.45 -11.23
CA MET A 254 8.98 2.71 -11.88
C MET A 254 9.43 2.77 -13.34
N ILE A 255 10.69 2.40 -13.60
CA ILE A 255 11.27 2.44 -14.93
C ILE A 255 10.69 1.33 -15.81
N LEU A 256 10.60 0.10 -15.30
CA LEU A 256 10.22 -1.06 -16.11
C LEU A 256 8.73 -1.12 -16.43
N THR A 257 7.84 -0.61 -15.57
CA THR A 257 6.39 -0.74 -15.76
C THR A 257 5.88 -0.15 -17.08
N PRO A 258 6.30 1.04 -17.55
CA PRO A 258 5.89 1.56 -18.86
C PRO A 258 6.34 0.68 -20.03
N PHE A 259 7.56 0.13 -19.95
CA PHE A 259 8.07 -0.78 -21.01
C PHE A 259 7.28 -2.09 -21.03
N MET A 260 6.89 -2.60 -19.88
CA MET A 260 6.08 -3.82 -19.79
C MET A 260 4.66 -3.59 -20.30
N GLY A 261 4.07 -2.43 -20.02
CA GLY A 261 2.79 -2.02 -20.61
C GLY A 261 2.85 -1.94 -22.13
N ALA A 262 3.83 -1.23 -22.69
CA ALA A 262 4.05 -1.14 -24.12
C ALA A 262 4.31 -2.52 -24.76
N PHE A 263 5.06 -3.39 -24.10
CA PHE A 263 5.28 -4.76 -24.55
C PHE A 263 3.97 -5.56 -24.59
N LEU A 264 3.12 -5.40 -23.58
CA LEU A 264 1.80 -6.04 -23.55
C LEU A 264 0.93 -5.58 -24.72
N ASP A 265 0.88 -4.27 -24.99
CA ASP A 265 0.10 -3.70 -26.09
C ASP A 265 0.59 -4.24 -27.44
N PHE A 266 1.90 -4.39 -27.61
CA PHE A 266 2.50 -4.92 -28.85
C PHE A 266 2.31 -6.42 -29.03
N LYS A 267 2.49 -7.25 -27.96
CA LYS A 267 2.48 -8.72 -28.05
C LYS A 267 1.17 -9.37 -27.62
N GLY A 268 0.34 -8.69 -26.83
CA GLY A 268 -0.98 -9.16 -26.39
C GLY A 268 -0.97 -10.39 -25.48
N LYS A 269 0.19 -10.80 -24.92
CA LYS A 269 0.36 -12.03 -24.13
C LYS A 269 0.27 -11.79 -22.61
N GLY A 270 -0.80 -11.16 -22.14
CA GLY A 270 -0.97 -10.80 -20.72
C GLY A 270 -0.87 -11.98 -19.75
N ALA A 271 -1.52 -13.11 -20.06
CA ALA A 271 -1.45 -14.30 -19.21
C ALA A 271 -0.02 -14.85 -19.06
N SER A 272 0.78 -14.85 -20.14
CA SER A 272 2.18 -15.25 -20.07
C SER A 272 3.02 -14.27 -19.24
N MET A 273 2.77 -12.97 -19.35
CA MET A 273 3.46 -11.97 -18.53
C MET A 273 3.14 -12.13 -17.05
N MET A 274 1.87 -12.39 -16.69
CA MET A 274 1.47 -12.69 -15.31
C MET A 274 2.18 -13.95 -14.78
N LEU A 275 2.25 -15.01 -15.58
CA LEU A 275 2.93 -16.25 -15.20
C LEU A 275 4.44 -16.04 -15.00
N TYR A 276 5.13 -15.39 -15.93
CA TYR A 276 6.56 -15.08 -15.78
C TYR A 276 6.82 -14.18 -14.57
N GLY A 277 5.99 -13.17 -14.34
CA GLY A 277 6.11 -12.32 -13.17
C GLY A 277 5.91 -13.09 -11.86
N ALA A 278 4.95 -14.01 -11.79
CA ALA A 278 4.75 -14.87 -10.63
C ALA A 278 5.93 -15.82 -10.39
N ILE A 279 6.51 -16.39 -11.46
CA ILE A 279 7.73 -17.21 -11.36
C ILE A 279 8.91 -16.38 -10.84
N LEU A 280 9.15 -15.19 -11.40
CA LEU A 280 10.23 -14.32 -10.96
C LEU A 280 10.06 -13.89 -9.49
N LEU A 281 8.82 -13.61 -9.05
CA LEU A 281 8.50 -13.32 -7.67
C LEU A 281 8.87 -14.51 -6.76
N THR A 282 8.44 -15.71 -7.13
CA THR A 282 8.76 -16.95 -6.39
C THR A 282 10.26 -17.18 -6.30
N VAL A 283 10.97 -17.06 -7.43
CA VAL A 283 12.43 -17.20 -7.48
C VAL A 283 13.13 -16.19 -6.57
N SER A 284 12.70 -14.93 -6.60
CA SER A 284 13.26 -13.89 -5.71
C SER A 284 13.11 -14.27 -4.23
N HIS A 285 11.91 -14.69 -3.81
CA HIS A 285 11.68 -15.09 -2.42
C HIS A 285 12.45 -16.34 -2.03
N LEU A 286 12.59 -17.31 -2.94
CA LEU A 286 13.41 -18.51 -2.71
C LEU A 286 14.90 -18.14 -2.54
N ILE A 287 15.42 -17.23 -3.35
CA ILE A 287 16.81 -16.75 -3.20
C ILE A 287 16.98 -16.05 -1.84
N PHE A 288 16.06 -15.16 -1.46
CA PHE A 288 16.12 -14.50 -0.14
C PHE A 288 16.02 -15.50 1.01
N ALA A 289 15.17 -16.53 0.91
CA ALA A 289 14.93 -17.48 1.97
C ALA A 289 16.02 -18.57 2.08
N LEU A 290 16.43 -19.16 0.96
CA LEU A 290 17.21 -20.39 0.94
C LEU A 290 18.72 -20.16 0.78
N THR A 291 19.17 -18.98 0.30
CA THR A 291 20.61 -18.73 0.17
C THR A 291 21.24 -18.55 1.56
N PRO A 292 22.23 -19.37 1.95
CA PRO A 292 22.93 -19.22 3.22
C PRO A 292 23.60 -17.86 3.35
N ASN A 293 23.73 -17.34 4.58
CA ASN A 293 24.29 -16.00 4.82
C ASN A 293 25.74 -15.88 4.32
N GLU A 294 26.51 -16.97 4.37
CA GLU A 294 27.91 -17.01 3.94
C GLU A 294 28.06 -16.79 2.42
N ILE A 295 27.04 -17.17 1.64
CA ILE A 295 27.03 -17.04 0.19
C ILE A 295 26.25 -15.82 -0.26
N PHE A 296 25.32 -15.34 0.57
CA PHE A 296 24.44 -14.21 0.25
C PHE A 296 25.20 -12.88 0.31
N THR A 297 25.70 -12.44 -0.82
CA THR A 297 26.51 -11.21 -0.97
C THR A 297 25.68 -10.04 -1.49
N VAL A 298 26.21 -8.82 -1.37
CA VAL A 298 25.54 -7.60 -1.88
C VAL A 298 25.19 -7.70 -3.38
N PRO A 299 26.03 -8.20 -4.29
CA PRO A 299 25.66 -8.40 -5.68
C PRO A 299 24.46 -9.35 -5.87
N ILE A 300 24.38 -10.45 -5.09
CA ILE A 300 23.26 -11.38 -5.14
C ILE A 300 22.00 -10.69 -4.64
N ALA A 301 22.07 -9.94 -3.56
CA ALA A 301 20.95 -9.17 -3.04
C ALA A 301 20.42 -8.17 -4.07
N LEU A 302 21.30 -7.38 -4.69
CA LEU A 302 20.92 -6.40 -5.70
C LEU A 302 20.33 -7.06 -6.95
N ALA A 303 20.93 -8.15 -7.43
CA ALA A 303 20.37 -8.93 -8.55
C ALA A 303 18.96 -9.44 -8.22
N THR A 304 18.74 -9.96 -7.00
CA THR A 304 17.45 -10.46 -6.55
C THR A 304 16.42 -9.33 -6.43
N ILE A 305 16.83 -8.14 -5.96
CA ILE A 305 15.98 -6.95 -5.92
C ILE A 305 15.57 -6.51 -7.33
N VAL A 306 16.46 -6.58 -8.31
CA VAL A 306 16.14 -6.29 -9.72
C VAL A 306 15.14 -7.31 -10.28
N ILE A 307 15.32 -8.61 -9.99
CA ILE A 307 14.38 -9.65 -10.38
C ILE A 307 13.01 -9.40 -9.75
N LEU A 308 12.95 -9.05 -8.46
CA LEU A 308 11.74 -8.70 -7.75
C LEU A 308 11.03 -7.47 -8.36
N GLY A 309 11.79 -6.43 -8.69
CA GLY A 309 11.27 -5.23 -9.36
C GLY A 309 10.72 -5.52 -10.75
N THR A 310 11.37 -6.43 -11.49
CA THR A 310 10.88 -6.90 -12.78
C THR A 310 9.56 -7.66 -12.63
N ALA A 311 9.46 -8.58 -11.66
CA ALA A 311 8.23 -9.28 -11.33
C ALA A 311 7.08 -8.31 -11.01
N PHE A 312 7.39 -7.27 -10.20
CA PHE A 312 6.43 -6.25 -9.81
C PHE A 312 6.00 -5.33 -10.97
N SER A 313 6.78 -5.26 -12.03
CA SER A 313 6.40 -4.53 -13.25
C SER A 313 5.52 -5.37 -14.18
N LEU A 314 5.84 -6.67 -14.33
CA LEU A 314 5.15 -7.57 -15.26
C LEU A 314 3.70 -7.86 -14.85
N VAL A 315 3.46 -8.20 -13.57
CA VAL A 315 2.14 -8.66 -13.13
C VAL A 315 1.11 -7.54 -13.14
N PRO A 316 1.31 -6.39 -12.47
CA PRO A 316 0.32 -5.31 -12.51
C PRO A 316 0.06 -4.76 -13.90
N ALA A 317 1.12 -4.60 -14.73
CA ALA A 317 0.98 -4.10 -16.10
C ALA A 317 0.12 -5.01 -17.00
N SER A 318 0.01 -6.30 -16.67
CA SER A 318 -0.80 -7.25 -17.43
C SER A 318 -2.11 -7.62 -16.76
N MET A 319 -2.16 -7.65 -15.43
CA MET A 319 -3.32 -8.09 -14.66
C MET A 319 -4.45 -7.07 -14.71
N TRP A 320 -4.18 -5.79 -14.42
CA TRP A 320 -5.21 -4.77 -14.38
C TRP A 320 -5.90 -4.55 -15.74
N PRO A 321 -5.19 -4.48 -16.87
CA PRO A 321 -5.84 -4.38 -18.19
C PRO A 321 -6.55 -5.65 -18.64
N SER A 322 -6.37 -6.78 -17.94
CA SER A 322 -7.07 -8.03 -18.26
C SER A 322 -8.48 -8.10 -17.69
N ILE A 323 -8.78 -7.32 -16.65
CA ILE A 323 -10.11 -7.33 -16.00
C ILE A 323 -11.23 -6.89 -16.97
N PRO A 324 -11.11 -5.77 -17.72
CA PRO A 324 -12.13 -5.37 -18.68
C PRO A 324 -12.34 -6.36 -19.83
N LYS A 325 -11.41 -7.31 -20.05
CA LYS A 325 -11.52 -8.33 -21.09
C LYS A 325 -12.33 -9.55 -20.67
N ILE A 326 -12.60 -9.70 -19.37
CA ILE A 326 -13.27 -10.88 -18.80
C ILE A 326 -14.54 -10.54 -18.03
N VAL A 327 -14.76 -9.27 -17.74
CA VAL A 327 -15.95 -8.75 -17.06
C VAL A 327 -16.63 -7.74 -17.98
N GLU A 328 -17.97 -7.79 -18.07
CA GLU A 328 -18.74 -6.82 -18.84
C GLU A 328 -18.56 -5.40 -18.27
N ASP A 329 -18.52 -4.38 -19.15
CA ASP A 329 -18.24 -2.97 -18.79
C ASP A 329 -19.11 -2.46 -17.65
N ARG A 330 -20.41 -2.81 -17.65
CA ARG A 330 -21.36 -2.42 -16.58
C ARG A 330 -21.03 -2.97 -15.20
N TYR A 331 -20.17 -3.99 -15.08
CA TYR A 331 -19.76 -4.59 -13.80
C TYR A 331 -18.34 -4.27 -13.38
N LEU A 332 -17.61 -3.48 -14.17
CA LEU A 332 -16.19 -3.20 -13.93
C LEU A 332 -15.94 -2.55 -12.57
N GLY A 333 -16.75 -1.58 -12.17
CA GLY A 333 -16.62 -0.93 -10.85
C GLY A 333 -16.76 -1.94 -9.70
N SER A 334 -17.75 -2.82 -9.78
CA SER A 334 -17.98 -3.89 -8.80
C SER A 334 -16.83 -4.91 -8.80
N ALA A 335 -16.31 -5.25 -9.97
CA ALA A 335 -15.19 -6.18 -10.11
C ALA A 335 -13.91 -5.63 -9.49
N TYR A 336 -13.56 -4.38 -9.77
CA TYR A 336 -12.40 -3.72 -9.14
C TYR A 336 -12.55 -3.60 -7.63
N GLY A 337 -13.72 -3.17 -7.15
CA GLY A 337 -13.99 -3.09 -5.71
C GLY A 337 -13.83 -4.45 -5.00
N LEU A 338 -14.31 -5.53 -5.62
CA LEU A 338 -14.18 -6.88 -5.05
C LEU A 338 -12.72 -7.36 -5.07
N ILE A 339 -11.97 -7.12 -6.15
CA ILE A 339 -10.55 -7.49 -6.22
C ILE A 339 -9.75 -6.73 -5.16
N PHE A 340 -9.95 -5.43 -4.99
CA PHE A 340 -9.30 -4.65 -3.95
C PHE A 340 -9.66 -5.14 -2.55
N TYR A 341 -10.93 -5.52 -2.32
CA TYR A 341 -11.34 -6.09 -1.05
C TYR A 341 -10.62 -7.42 -0.75
N ILE A 342 -10.56 -8.33 -1.72
CA ILE A 342 -9.83 -9.61 -1.61
C ILE A 342 -8.34 -9.36 -1.39
N GLN A 343 -7.74 -8.41 -2.12
CA GLN A 343 -6.35 -8.00 -1.94
C GLN A 343 -6.07 -7.52 -0.51
N ASN A 344 -6.95 -6.69 0.05
CA ASN A 344 -6.79 -6.16 1.41
C ASN A 344 -6.83 -7.24 2.48
N ILE A 345 -7.54 -8.37 2.26
CA ILE A 345 -7.48 -9.53 3.17
C ILE A 345 -6.04 -10.08 3.24
N GLY A 346 -5.37 -10.25 2.10
CA GLY A 346 -3.97 -10.68 2.08
C GLY A 346 -3.03 -9.68 2.75
N LEU A 347 -3.22 -8.39 2.48
CA LEU A 347 -2.42 -7.31 3.05
C LEU A 347 -2.63 -7.14 4.56
N LEU A 348 -3.79 -7.52 5.07
CA LEU A 348 -4.08 -7.59 6.52
C LEU A 348 -3.37 -8.79 7.17
N LEU A 349 -3.55 -9.99 6.62
CA LEU A 349 -3.16 -11.24 7.29
C LEU A 349 -1.66 -11.53 7.18
N VAL A 350 -1.06 -11.31 6.01
CA VAL A 350 0.32 -11.75 5.74
C VAL A 350 1.37 -11.01 6.57
N PRO A 351 1.30 -9.70 6.85
CA PRO A 351 2.25 -9.05 7.77
C PRO A 351 2.20 -9.66 9.18
N ILE A 352 0.99 -10.01 9.66
CA ILE A 352 0.79 -10.65 10.97
C ILE A 352 1.48 -12.03 10.98
N LEU A 353 1.27 -12.82 9.93
CA LEU A 353 1.89 -14.13 9.78
C LEU A 353 3.42 -14.05 9.71
N ILE A 354 3.97 -13.08 8.97
CA ILE A 354 5.42 -12.86 8.90
C ILE A 354 5.96 -12.51 10.28
N GLY A 355 5.34 -11.54 10.96
CA GLY A 355 5.75 -11.12 12.29
C GLY A 355 5.72 -12.27 13.29
N TRP A 356 4.67 -13.07 13.29
CA TRP A 356 4.55 -14.29 14.10
C TRP A 356 5.66 -15.29 13.76
N ALA A 357 5.87 -15.60 12.48
CA ALA A 357 6.89 -16.55 12.05
C ALA A 357 8.30 -16.11 12.47
N VAL A 358 8.62 -14.82 12.32
CA VAL A 358 9.91 -14.25 12.75
C VAL A 358 10.07 -14.39 14.27
N THR A 359 9.04 -14.11 15.06
CA THR A 359 9.09 -14.26 16.52
C THR A 359 9.30 -15.72 16.91
N GLN A 360 8.58 -16.67 16.31
CA GLN A 360 8.74 -18.11 16.59
C GLN A 360 10.12 -18.65 16.18
N SER A 361 10.69 -18.12 15.09
CA SER A 361 12.01 -18.55 14.61
C SER A 361 13.17 -17.96 15.43
N ASN A 362 12.91 -16.97 16.29
CA ASN A 362 13.91 -16.30 17.12
C ASN A 362 13.49 -16.30 18.60
N PRO A 363 13.45 -17.48 19.26
CA PRO A 363 13.06 -17.57 20.66
C PRO A 363 14.03 -16.74 21.53
N GLY A 364 13.47 -16.00 22.48
CA GLY A 364 14.22 -15.10 23.37
C GLY A 364 14.37 -13.66 22.88
N VAL A 365 14.20 -13.36 21.57
CA VAL A 365 14.27 -11.97 21.09
C VAL A 365 13.15 -11.10 21.67
N ALA A 366 11.94 -11.64 21.82
CA ALA A 366 10.83 -10.92 22.46
C ALA A 366 11.13 -10.56 23.92
N GLU A 367 11.78 -11.47 24.66
CA GLU A 367 12.20 -11.26 26.06
C GLU A 367 13.32 -10.23 26.15
N GLN A 368 14.31 -10.28 25.27
CA GLN A 368 15.38 -9.29 25.17
C GLN A 368 14.84 -7.90 24.88
N ILE A 369 13.90 -7.79 23.91
CA ILE A 369 13.23 -6.53 23.60
C ILE A 369 12.45 -6.00 24.81
N ALA A 370 11.76 -6.86 25.56
CA ALA A 370 11.04 -6.48 26.77
C ALA A 370 12.00 -6.04 27.88
N ALA A 371 13.18 -6.64 27.97
CA ALA A 371 14.25 -6.25 28.92
C ALA A 371 15.03 -4.99 28.49
N GLY A 372 14.72 -4.41 27.31
CA GLY A 372 15.37 -3.19 26.81
C GLY A 372 16.75 -3.42 26.16
N VAL A 373 17.10 -4.65 25.87
CA VAL A 373 18.35 -5.05 25.21
C VAL A 373 18.22 -4.97 23.69
#